data_57b635ff89eadb772209cf4e95ac1ad6
#
_entry.id   57b635ff89eadb772209cf4e95ac1ad6
#
_cell.length_a   1.000
_cell.length_b   1.000
_cell.length_c   1.000
_cell.angle_alpha   90.00
_cell.angle_beta   90.00
_cell.angle_gamma   90.00
#
_symmetry.space_group_name_H-M   'P 1'
#
loop_
_entity.id
_entity.type
_entity.pdbx_description
1 polymer ?
#
loop_
_entity_poly.entity_id
_entity_poly.type
_entity_poly.pdbx_seq_one_letter_code
_entity_poly.pdbx_strand_id
1 'polypeptide(L)'
;MANEPNEEEQPLLHAATYTQAPKVSHKVLTKEERQTLIKEHEAQQQEAAKLDEAASKGRIGRWWSRLQSGPDKITPAMAIVALGVVYGDIGTSPLYTMQTFLNGQGGLAHTDRAAVLGILSLVFWSITLITTVKYVFIAMRIDNNGEGGIFALYSLIRKYGAWLAIPAMLGGAAFLADSVLTPAVSISSAVEGLETLPLLEPIMSENKELTLMITIVIIVCLFAVQSRGTERIGRTFGTVVMIWFSFLAVVGLVNLSSDWSVLEALNPVYGVEFLFSHHNAAGLAVMGTVFLSTTGAEALYSDMGHVGRGNIYFTWPFIKVALVLNYFGQGAWMLNHWDDTAYNHMHGLNPFFEMMTPSVRYVAVLLSVCAGVIASQALITGAYTMVSEATRLNWMPHLQVRYPARTRGQLYIPVVNAVLCVSTLLVLAMFRDSEHISAAYGLALTVTMITTTILLAVYIWHDGKRVGAVVFTVVFLAIQFLFFFASMAKFLHGGWFTMLLTLAILLIMYTWNEGTKLERAQRRHMQPADCVPVLKQLHEDDSIPYFTDNIVYLTSDPEMKRVDTDIFFSIFADHPKRARAWWAVSVETSDNPFTREYSVENFGTDFLFRVRIRLGFKVSQSIPA
;
A
#
# COMPACT_ATOMS: atom_id res chain seq x y z
N MET A 1 -5.70 -1.51 -48.31
CA MET A 1 -7.15 -1.55 -48.44
C MET A 1 -7.60 -2.93 -48.05
N ALA A 2 -7.91 -3.15 -46.80
CA ALA A 2 -8.63 -4.31 -46.32
C ALA A 2 -9.35 -3.82 -45.04
N ASN A 3 -10.67 -3.73 -45.13
CA ASN A 3 -11.57 -3.35 -44.04
C ASN A 3 -11.52 -4.42 -42.96
N GLU A 4 -11.13 -4.04 -41.76
CA GLU A 4 -11.49 -4.78 -40.56
C GLU A 4 -12.99 -4.56 -40.28
N PRO A 5 -13.73 -5.62 -39.94
CA PRO A 5 -15.13 -5.50 -39.58
C PRO A 5 -15.24 -4.83 -38.19
N ASN A 6 -15.99 -3.74 -38.11
CA ASN A 6 -16.53 -3.19 -36.88
C ASN A 6 -17.20 -4.31 -36.09
N GLU A 7 -16.72 -4.59 -34.88
CA GLU A 7 -17.50 -5.32 -33.89
C GLU A 7 -18.70 -4.43 -33.53
N GLU A 8 -19.83 -4.76 -34.10
CA GLU A 8 -21.13 -4.20 -33.74
C GLU A 8 -21.34 -4.40 -32.23
N GLU A 9 -21.48 -3.30 -31.52
CA GLU A 9 -22.04 -3.26 -30.18
C GLU A 9 -23.44 -3.88 -30.23
N GLN A 10 -23.55 -5.17 -29.93
CA GLN A 10 -24.85 -5.77 -29.75
C GLN A 10 -25.47 -5.17 -28.49
N PRO A 11 -26.64 -4.53 -28.57
CA PRO A 11 -27.31 -4.00 -27.41
C PRO A 11 -27.70 -5.13 -26.47
N LEU A 12 -27.41 -4.96 -25.17
CA LEU A 12 -27.71 -5.87 -24.07
C LEU A 12 -29.22 -6.18 -23.90
N LEU A 13 -30.06 -5.69 -24.77
CA LEU A 13 -31.53 -5.67 -24.64
C LEU A 13 -32.30 -6.48 -25.71
N HIS A 14 -31.67 -7.29 -26.52
CA HIS A 14 -32.38 -8.10 -27.52
C HIS A 14 -32.79 -9.50 -27.04
N ALA A 15 -33.32 -9.65 -25.83
CA ALA A 15 -33.83 -10.95 -25.40
C ALA A 15 -35.05 -10.84 -24.47
N ALA A 16 -35.96 -9.93 -24.73
CA ALA A 16 -37.19 -9.84 -23.94
C ALA A 16 -38.42 -10.36 -24.69
N THR A 17 -38.34 -11.59 -25.19
CA THR A 17 -39.54 -12.35 -25.55
C THR A 17 -39.49 -13.69 -24.81
N TYR A 18 -39.73 -13.64 -23.51
CA TYR A 18 -39.89 -14.88 -22.72
C TYR A 18 -41.29 -14.97 -22.15
N THR A 19 -42.09 -15.76 -22.80
CA THR A 19 -43.38 -16.30 -22.32
C THR A 19 -43.17 -17.67 -21.67
N GLN A 20 -42.30 -17.79 -20.67
CA GLN A 20 -42.30 -18.95 -19.72
C GLN A 20 -41.43 -18.60 -18.52
N ALA A 21 -41.85 -18.97 -17.32
CA ALA A 21 -41.12 -18.79 -16.08
C ALA A 21 -39.70 -19.32 -16.22
N PRO A 22 -38.64 -18.52 -15.94
CA PRO A 22 -37.28 -18.99 -16.07
C PRO A 22 -36.99 -20.03 -14.99
N LYS A 23 -36.84 -21.28 -15.40
CA LYS A 23 -36.01 -22.24 -14.65
C LYS A 23 -34.64 -21.60 -14.51
N VAL A 24 -34.00 -21.76 -13.36
CA VAL A 24 -32.60 -21.35 -13.11
C VAL A 24 -31.81 -21.58 -14.39
N SER A 25 -31.42 -20.48 -15.02
CA SER A 25 -30.70 -20.51 -16.30
C SER A 25 -29.34 -21.13 -16.06
N HIS A 26 -29.18 -22.38 -16.42
CA HIS A 26 -27.85 -22.92 -16.67
C HIS A 26 -27.27 -22.14 -17.86
N LYS A 27 -26.30 -21.26 -17.60
CA LYS A 27 -25.53 -20.57 -18.64
C LYS A 27 -25.09 -21.64 -19.65
N VAL A 28 -25.53 -21.51 -20.89
CA VAL A 28 -25.02 -22.37 -21.98
C VAL A 28 -23.61 -21.86 -22.29
N LEU A 29 -22.61 -22.51 -21.69
CA LEU A 29 -21.22 -22.18 -21.90
C LEU A 29 -20.84 -22.42 -23.35
N THR A 30 -20.11 -21.50 -23.96
CA THR A 30 -19.50 -21.72 -25.28
C THR A 30 -18.50 -22.88 -25.22
N LYS A 31 -18.16 -23.42 -26.38
CA LYS A 31 -17.21 -24.57 -26.46
C LYS A 31 -15.84 -24.21 -25.86
N GLU A 32 -15.42 -22.96 -26.01
CA GLU A 32 -14.17 -22.44 -25.44
C GLU A 32 -14.24 -22.25 -23.92
N GLU A 33 -15.36 -21.72 -23.41
CA GLU A 33 -15.59 -21.58 -21.97
C GLU A 33 -15.67 -22.94 -21.26
N ARG A 34 -16.27 -23.95 -21.89
CA ARG A 34 -16.24 -25.33 -21.38
C ARG A 34 -14.84 -25.90 -21.33
N GLN A 35 -14.02 -25.67 -22.36
CA GLN A 35 -12.64 -26.13 -22.36
C GLN A 35 -11.79 -25.42 -21.32
N THR A 36 -12.03 -24.15 -21.08
CA THR A 36 -11.33 -23.39 -20.05
C THR A 36 -11.70 -23.88 -18.65
N LEU A 37 -13.00 -24.10 -18.39
CA LEU A 37 -13.48 -24.67 -17.11
C LEU A 37 -13.00 -26.10 -16.87
N ILE A 38 -12.93 -26.93 -17.90
CA ILE A 38 -12.37 -28.29 -17.79
C ILE A 38 -10.89 -28.21 -17.43
N LYS A 39 -10.11 -27.33 -18.10
CA LYS A 39 -8.70 -27.14 -17.77
C LYS A 39 -8.48 -26.58 -16.37
N GLU A 40 -9.34 -25.65 -15.93
CA GLU A 40 -9.29 -25.13 -14.56
C GLU A 40 -9.65 -26.22 -13.53
N HIS A 41 -10.64 -27.05 -13.82
CA HIS A 41 -11.03 -28.16 -12.94
C HIS A 41 -9.96 -29.27 -12.90
N GLU A 42 -9.36 -29.61 -14.03
CA GLU A 42 -8.23 -30.54 -14.10
C GLU A 42 -6.99 -29.98 -13.38
N ALA A 43 -6.73 -28.67 -13.50
CA ALA A 43 -5.68 -28.01 -12.75
C ALA A 43 -5.94 -28.03 -11.24
N GLN A 44 -7.17 -27.79 -10.80
CA GLN A 44 -7.59 -27.90 -9.39
C GLN A 44 -7.47 -29.33 -8.85
N GLN A 45 -7.84 -30.33 -9.65
CA GLN A 45 -7.69 -31.74 -9.25
C GLN A 45 -6.21 -32.16 -9.16
N GLN A 46 -5.37 -31.70 -10.10
CA GLN A 46 -3.93 -31.95 -10.04
C GLN A 46 -3.29 -31.23 -8.84
N GLU A 47 -3.80 -30.06 -8.48
CA GLU A 47 -3.36 -29.30 -7.31
C GLU A 47 -3.77 -29.99 -6.00
N ALA A 48 -5.01 -30.50 -5.92
CA ALA A 48 -5.48 -31.31 -4.80
C ALA A 48 -4.67 -32.59 -4.62
N ALA A 49 -4.34 -33.29 -5.70
CA ALA A 49 -3.51 -34.50 -5.67
C ALA A 49 -2.06 -34.19 -5.21
N LYS A 50 -1.50 -33.04 -5.61
CA LYS A 50 -0.18 -32.59 -5.11
C LYS A 50 -0.21 -32.21 -3.62
N LEU A 51 -1.33 -31.68 -3.13
CA LEU A 51 -1.54 -31.37 -1.71
C LEU A 51 -1.65 -32.65 -0.87
N ASP A 52 -2.30 -33.69 -1.38
CA ASP A 52 -2.39 -35.00 -0.72
C ASP A 52 -1.03 -35.72 -0.70
N GLU A 53 -0.26 -35.69 -1.77
CA GLU A 53 1.11 -36.18 -1.81
C GLU A 53 2.02 -35.42 -0.84
N ALA A 54 1.84 -34.11 -0.71
CA ALA A 54 2.59 -33.26 0.21
C ALA A 54 2.14 -33.46 1.68
N ALA A 55 0.92 -33.91 1.92
CA ALA A 55 0.43 -34.25 3.27
C ALA A 55 1.19 -35.46 3.85
N SER A 56 1.74 -36.33 2.99
CA SER A 56 2.59 -37.45 3.39
C SER A 56 4.03 -37.07 3.73
N LYS A 57 4.49 -35.88 3.29
CA LYS A 57 5.81 -35.32 3.57
C LYS A 57 5.74 -34.49 4.85
N GLY A 58 6.67 -34.64 5.78
CA GLY A 58 6.66 -33.97 7.09
C GLY A 58 6.41 -32.44 7.07
N ARG A 59 6.40 -31.79 8.24
CA ARG A 59 6.02 -30.36 8.41
C ARG A 59 6.65 -29.39 7.38
N ILE A 60 7.89 -29.62 6.99
CA ILE A 60 8.63 -28.80 6.01
C ILE A 60 8.10 -29.05 4.59
N GLY A 61 7.80 -30.30 4.22
CA GLY A 61 7.28 -30.63 2.90
C GLY A 61 5.87 -30.05 2.66
N ARG A 62 5.03 -30.03 3.70
CA ARG A 62 3.70 -29.37 3.67
C ARG A 62 3.81 -27.85 3.54
N TRP A 63 4.82 -27.24 4.15
CA TRP A 63 5.08 -25.81 4.01
C TRP A 63 5.54 -25.47 2.59
N TRP A 64 6.48 -26.24 2.01
CA TRP A 64 6.94 -26.07 0.62
C TRP A 64 5.84 -26.28 -0.42
N SER A 65 4.97 -27.27 -0.25
CA SER A 65 3.90 -27.50 -1.20
C SER A 65 2.85 -26.38 -1.18
N ARG A 66 2.56 -25.80 -0.02
CA ARG A 66 1.69 -24.60 0.08
C ARG A 66 2.29 -23.38 -0.62
N LEU A 67 3.61 -23.24 -0.65
CA LEU A 67 4.30 -22.17 -1.37
C LEU A 67 4.40 -22.41 -2.89
N GLN A 68 4.10 -23.61 -3.37
CA GLN A 68 4.11 -23.96 -4.79
C GLN A 68 2.71 -23.99 -5.42
N SER A 69 1.66 -23.96 -4.62
CA SER A 69 0.26 -24.07 -5.05
C SER A 69 -0.59 -22.97 -4.42
N GLY A 70 -1.56 -22.46 -5.17
CA GLY A 70 -2.49 -21.43 -4.69
C GLY A 70 -1.99 -19.98 -4.80
N PRO A 71 -2.63 -19.03 -4.08
CA PRO A 71 -2.30 -17.60 -4.13
C PRO A 71 -0.90 -17.27 -3.63
N ASP A 72 -0.25 -18.16 -2.88
CA ASP A 72 1.10 -18.00 -2.34
C ASP A 72 2.21 -18.55 -3.26
N LYS A 73 1.88 -18.89 -4.51
CA LYS A 73 2.82 -19.50 -5.46
C LYS A 73 4.04 -18.62 -5.70
N ILE A 74 5.22 -19.17 -5.38
CA ILE A 74 6.49 -18.51 -5.66
C ILE A 74 6.83 -18.69 -7.13
N THR A 75 7.03 -17.59 -7.83
CA THR A 75 7.56 -17.59 -9.20
C THR A 75 8.76 -16.64 -9.30
N PRO A 76 9.84 -17.01 -10.00
CA PRO A 76 11.02 -16.14 -10.13
C PRO A 76 10.67 -14.77 -10.70
N ALA A 77 9.74 -14.72 -11.67
CA ALA A 77 9.30 -13.46 -12.27
C ALA A 77 8.58 -12.56 -11.24
N MET A 78 7.69 -13.12 -10.41
CA MET A 78 6.99 -12.34 -9.38
C MET A 78 7.91 -12.01 -8.19
N ALA A 79 8.91 -12.83 -7.89
CA ALA A 79 9.93 -12.51 -6.90
C ALA A 79 10.75 -11.27 -7.33
N ILE A 80 11.12 -11.17 -8.62
CA ILE A 80 11.78 -9.97 -9.16
C ILE A 80 10.84 -8.76 -9.12
N VAL A 81 9.56 -8.92 -9.47
CA VAL A 81 8.57 -7.83 -9.38
C VAL A 81 8.40 -7.39 -7.92
N ALA A 82 8.37 -8.33 -6.98
CA ALA A 82 8.28 -8.04 -5.55
C ALA A 82 9.44 -7.15 -5.07
N LEU A 83 10.66 -7.39 -5.57
CA LEU A 83 11.82 -6.54 -5.25
C LEU A 83 11.57 -5.07 -5.62
N GLY A 84 11.04 -4.81 -6.79
CA GLY A 84 10.81 -3.45 -7.28
C GLY A 84 9.60 -2.74 -6.66
N VAL A 85 8.53 -3.49 -6.34
CA VAL A 85 7.28 -2.89 -5.86
C VAL A 85 7.29 -2.70 -4.34
N VAL A 86 7.86 -3.66 -3.60
CA VAL A 86 7.67 -3.74 -2.15
C VAL A 86 8.85 -3.16 -1.35
N TYR A 87 10.09 -3.34 -1.85
CA TYR A 87 11.29 -3.05 -1.05
C TYR A 87 11.98 -1.74 -1.39
N GLY A 88 11.39 -0.90 -2.25
CA GLY A 88 11.99 0.36 -2.65
C GLY A 88 12.33 1.26 -1.46
N ASP A 89 11.35 1.52 -0.62
CA ASP A 89 11.47 2.43 0.53
C ASP A 89 12.42 1.89 1.61
N ILE A 90 12.32 0.59 1.94
CA ILE A 90 13.26 -0.07 2.87
C ILE A 90 14.71 0.04 2.34
N GLY A 91 14.88 -0.03 1.01
CA GLY A 91 16.20 0.01 0.36
C GLY A 91 16.86 1.38 0.36
N THR A 92 16.11 2.46 0.55
CA THR A 92 16.66 3.81 0.58
C THR A 92 17.03 4.27 2.00
N SER A 93 16.55 3.62 3.04
CA SER A 93 16.84 3.98 4.43
C SER A 93 18.35 4.00 4.79
N PRO A 94 19.25 3.18 4.23
CA PRO A 94 20.69 3.30 4.48
C PRO A 94 21.31 4.63 4.03
N LEU A 95 20.68 5.34 3.11
CA LEU A 95 21.18 6.62 2.59
C LEU A 95 21.18 7.75 3.63
N TYR A 96 20.25 7.70 4.59
CA TYR A 96 20.02 8.81 5.51
C TYR A 96 20.03 8.42 7.00
N THR A 97 19.84 7.15 7.34
CA THR A 97 19.73 6.73 8.76
C THR A 97 21.02 6.99 9.54
N MET A 98 22.17 6.55 9.02
CA MET A 98 23.44 6.72 9.73
C MET A 98 23.94 8.16 9.68
N GLN A 99 23.64 8.92 8.62
CA GLN A 99 23.89 10.36 8.56
C GLN A 99 23.09 11.09 9.64
N THR A 100 21.79 10.80 9.76
CA THR A 100 20.94 11.40 10.81
C THR A 100 21.43 11.03 12.22
N PHE A 101 21.99 9.83 12.39
CA PHE A 101 22.60 9.44 13.65
C PHE A 101 23.83 10.27 13.96
N LEU A 102 24.77 10.40 13.03
CA LEU A 102 25.98 11.22 13.22
C LEU A 102 25.66 12.67 13.54
N ASN A 103 24.70 13.26 12.81
CA ASN A 103 24.28 14.63 13.07
C ASN A 103 23.67 14.78 14.48
N GLY A 104 22.90 13.79 14.93
CA GLY A 104 22.34 13.75 16.30
C GLY A 104 23.39 13.58 17.41
N GLN A 105 24.55 12.98 17.10
CA GLN A 105 25.68 12.83 18.02
C GLN A 105 26.61 14.05 18.00
N GLY A 106 26.45 14.97 17.06
CA GLY A 106 27.34 16.13 16.90
C GLY A 106 28.55 15.87 15.98
N GLY A 107 28.47 14.83 15.14
CA GLY A 107 29.47 14.47 14.14
C GLY A 107 30.32 13.26 14.52
N LEU A 108 31.19 12.85 13.59
CA LEU A 108 32.01 11.64 13.71
C LEU A 108 32.97 11.69 14.91
N ALA A 109 33.56 12.86 15.19
CA ALA A 109 34.49 13.08 16.31
C ALA A 109 33.86 12.82 17.70
N HIS A 110 32.53 12.92 17.82
CA HIS A 110 31.79 12.68 19.07
C HIS A 110 31.17 11.27 19.13
N THR A 111 31.47 10.42 18.14
CA THR A 111 30.87 9.10 17.99
C THR A 111 31.91 8.04 18.30
N ASP A 112 31.93 7.59 19.54
CA ASP A 112 32.85 6.54 19.99
C ASP A 112 32.39 5.12 19.62
N ARG A 113 33.21 4.10 19.91
CA ARG A 113 32.89 2.69 19.66
C ARG A 113 31.58 2.26 20.31
N ALA A 114 31.31 2.71 21.55
CA ALA A 114 30.10 2.32 22.27
C ALA A 114 28.84 2.87 21.56
N ALA A 115 28.90 4.10 21.05
CA ALA A 115 27.82 4.71 20.28
C ALA A 115 27.58 3.98 18.95
N VAL A 116 28.66 3.62 18.21
CA VAL A 116 28.53 2.88 16.95
C VAL A 116 27.93 1.49 17.17
N LEU A 117 28.45 0.71 18.12
CA LEU A 117 27.89 -0.61 18.44
C LEU A 117 26.44 -0.53 18.94
N GLY A 118 26.14 0.50 19.73
CA GLY A 118 24.80 0.74 20.25
C GLY A 118 23.77 1.03 19.14
N ILE A 119 24.07 1.96 18.23
CA ILE A 119 23.16 2.29 17.12
C ILE A 119 22.96 1.11 16.18
N LEU A 120 24.02 0.37 15.83
CA LEU A 120 23.93 -0.80 14.98
C LEU A 120 23.10 -1.92 15.61
N SER A 121 23.25 -2.13 16.92
CA SER A 121 22.43 -3.08 17.66
C SER A 121 20.94 -2.68 17.63
N LEU A 122 20.63 -1.41 17.89
CA LEU A 122 19.26 -0.90 17.83
C LEU A 122 18.66 -1.03 16.43
N VAL A 123 19.39 -0.69 15.37
CA VAL A 123 18.96 -0.83 13.98
C VAL A 123 18.70 -2.30 13.64
N PHE A 124 19.63 -3.20 13.96
CA PHE A 124 19.49 -4.64 13.68
C PHE A 124 18.25 -5.23 14.36
N TRP A 125 18.06 -4.93 15.65
CA TRP A 125 16.92 -5.46 16.39
C TRP A 125 15.60 -4.81 16.01
N SER A 126 15.60 -3.53 15.62
CA SER A 126 14.41 -2.86 15.11
C SER A 126 13.95 -3.45 13.78
N ILE A 127 14.84 -3.66 12.80
CA ILE A 127 14.53 -4.37 11.55
C ILE A 127 14.05 -5.81 11.84
N THR A 128 14.66 -6.46 12.82
CA THR A 128 14.28 -7.83 13.19
C THR A 128 12.91 -7.89 13.84
N LEU A 129 12.64 -7.07 14.84
CA LEU A 129 11.38 -7.13 15.59
C LEU A 129 10.23 -6.51 14.81
N ILE A 130 10.43 -5.30 14.28
CA ILE A 130 9.34 -4.59 13.59
C ILE A 130 9.13 -5.17 12.19
N THR A 131 10.13 -5.13 11.31
CA THR A 131 9.91 -5.52 9.92
C THR A 131 9.77 -7.04 9.79
N THR A 132 10.69 -7.82 10.38
CA THR A 132 10.67 -9.27 10.18
C THR A 132 9.58 -9.95 11.01
N VAL A 133 9.54 -9.73 12.34
CA VAL A 133 8.61 -10.45 13.21
C VAL A 133 7.20 -9.91 13.09
N LYS A 134 7.00 -8.59 13.26
CA LYS A 134 5.65 -8.00 13.25
C LYS A 134 5.04 -8.06 11.86
N TYR A 135 5.74 -7.50 10.84
CA TYR A 135 5.13 -7.40 9.51
C TYR A 135 5.25 -8.68 8.70
N VAL A 136 6.47 -9.20 8.47
CA VAL A 136 6.65 -10.36 7.59
C VAL A 136 6.05 -11.63 8.21
N PHE A 137 6.28 -11.93 9.50
CA PHE A 137 5.81 -13.19 10.07
C PHE A 137 4.40 -13.13 10.68
N ILE A 138 3.94 -12.00 11.19
CA ILE A 138 2.64 -11.89 11.87
C ILE A 138 1.61 -11.23 10.96
N ALA A 139 1.81 -9.96 10.55
CA ALA A 139 0.82 -9.18 9.82
C ALA A 139 0.48 -9.80 8.46
N MET A 140 1.47 -10.25 7.68
CA MET A 140 1.25 -10.84 6.36
C MET A 140 0.48 -12.18 6.39
N ARG A 141 0.29 -12.80 7.55
CA ARG A 141 -0.60 -13.98 7.68
C ARG A 141 -2.07 -13.60 7.80
N ILE A 142 -2.34 -12.32 8.01
CA ILE A 142 -3.68 -11.77 8.21
C ILE A 142 -3.99 -10.94 6.98
N ASP A 143 -4.58 -11.59 5.99
CA ASP A 143 -4.97 -11.02 4.71
C ASP A 143 -6.48 -11.11 4.49
N ASN A 144 -7.01 -10.22 3.71
CA ASN A 144 -8.39 -10.26 3.24
C ASN A 144 -8.41 -10.61 1.75
N ASN A 145 -8.63 -11.90 1.43
CA ASN A 145 -8.58 -12.40 0.05
C ASN A 145 -7.25 -12.09 -0.68
N GLY A 146 -6.14 -12.21 0.04
CA GLY A 146 -4.80 -11.92 -0.46
C GLY A 146 -4.39 -10.45 -0.37
N GLU A 147 -5.28 -9.53 -0.01
CA GLU A 147 -4.97 -8.11 0.18
C GLU A 147 -4.57 -7.83 1.65
N GLY A 148 -3.50 -7.05 1.84
CA GLY A 148 -3.00 -6.59 3.14
C GLY A 148 -3.25 -5.10 3.37
N GLY A 149 -2.60 -4.56 4.42
CA GLY A 149 -2.72 -3.14 4.77
C GLY A 149 -3.83 -2.84 5.76
N ILE A 150 -3.87 -1.58 6.21
CA ILE A 150 -4.73 -1.14 7.31
C ILE A 150 -6.21 -1.30 7.00
N PHE A 151 -6.65 -0.97 5.79
CA PHE A 151 -8.08 -1.01 5.43
C PHE A 151 -8.56 -2.43 5.15
N ALA A 152 -7.71 -3.27 4.56
CA ALA A 152 -7.99 -4.70 4.42
C ALA A 152 -8.14 -5.35 5.81
N LEU A 153 -7.24 -5.03 6.74
CA LEU A 153 -7.31 -5.48 8.14
C LEU A 153 -8.57 -4.98 8.85
N TYR A 154 -8.92 -3.68 8.70
CA TYR A 154 -10.16 -3.15 9.24
C TYR A 154 -11.39 -3.89 8.72
N SER A 155 -11.43 -4.23 7.43
CA SER A 155 -12.54 -4.97 6.82
C SER A 155 -12.80 -6.32 7.50
N LEU A 156 -11.75 -7.00 7.98
CA LEU A 156 -11.85 -8.26 8.71
C LEU A 156 -12.42 -8.10 10.14
N ILE A 157 -12.12 -6.96 10.78
CA ILE A 157 -12.42 -6.75 12.22
C ILE A 157 -13.56 -5.78 12.49
N ARG A 158 -14.09 -5.06 11.48
CA ARG A 158 -15.15 -4.06 11.63
C ARG A 158 -16.40 -4.58 12.35
N LYS A 159 -16.65 -5.89 12.26
CA LYS A 159 -17.77 -6.57 12.94
C LYS A 159 -17.64 -6.58 14.47
N TYR A 160 -16.45 -6.36 15.04
CA TYR A 160 -16.21 -6.40 16.48
C TYR A 160 -16.40 -5.05 17.16
N GLY A 161 -16.54 -3.95 16.41
CA GLY A 161 -16.87 -2.66 16.99
C GLY A 161 -16.71 -1.48 16.03
N ALA A 162 -17.67 -0.55 16.09
CA ALA A 162 -17.66 0.65 15.24
C ALA A 162 -16.47 1.59 15.56
N TRP A 163 -15.95 1.56 16.80
CA TRP A 163 -14.82 2.39 17.22
C TRP A 163 -13.53 2.09 16.47
N LEU A 164 -13.40 0.88 15.90
CA LEU A 164 -12.23 0.45 15.11
C LEU A 164 -12.05 1.26 13.81
N ALA A 165 -13.09 1.96 13.37
CA ALA A 165 -13.00 2.86 12.22
C ALA A 165 -12.04 4.04 12.50
N ILE A 166 -12.00 4.56 13.73
CA ILE A 166 -11.16 5.71 14.10
C ILE A 166 -9.66 5.38 13.95
N PRO A 167 -9.11 4.33 14.61
CA PRO A 167 -7.70 3.97 14.39
C PRO A 167 -7.40 3.57 12.95
N ALA A 168 -8.33 2.94 12.24
CA ALA A 168 -8.12 2.60 10.83
C ALA A 168 -8.04 3.84 9.94
N MET A 169 -8.93 4.82 10.12
CA MET A 169 -8.87 6.11 9.42
C MET A 169 -7.60 6.88 9.76
N LEU A 170 -7.22 6.92 11.04
CA LEU A 170 -6.00 7.59 11.49
C LEU A 170 -4.75 6.99 10.86
N GLY A 171 -4.64 5.65 10.87
CA GLY A 171 -3.52 4.96 10.25
C GLY A 171 -3.46 5.13 8.73
N GLY A 172 -4.61 5.07 8.06
CA GLY A 172 -4.71 5.34 6.62
C GLY A 172 -4.36 6.79 6.27
N ALA A 173 -4.82 7.76 7.05
CA ALA A 173 -4.48 9.17 6.87
C ALA A 173 -2.99 9.43 7.07
N ALA A 174 -2.38 8.79 8.09
CA ALA A 174 -0.96 8.89 8.36
C ALA A 174 -0.11 8.22 7.25
N PHE A 175 -0.55 7.09 6.70
CA PHE A 175 0.10 6.45 5.53
C PHE A 175 0.04 7.35 4.28
N LEU A 176 -1.09 8.02 4.03
CA LEU A 176 -1.20 8.96 2.92
C LEU A 176 -0.32 10.20 3.12
N ALA A 177 -0.17 10.69 4.35
CA ALA A 177 0.77 11.76 4.68
C ALA A 177 2.23 11.33 4.46
N ASP A 178 2.57 10.09 4.79
CA ASP A 178 3.86 9.48 4.52
C ASP A 178 4.19 9.42 3.03
N SER A 179 3.21 9.10 2.19
CA SER A 179 3.36 9.05 0.73
C SER A 179 3.72 10.40 0.09
N VAL A 180 3.56 11.52 0.81
CA VAL A 180 4.03 12.87 0.41
C VAL A 180 5.51 13.04 0.73
N LEU A 181 5.98 12.52 1.85
CA LEU A 181 7.32 12.78 2.37
C LEU A 181 8.38 11.85 1.81
N THR A 182 8.05 10.59 1.60
CA THR A 182 9.01 9.59 1.11
C THR A 182 9.65 9.97 -0.23
N PRO A 183 8.91 10.46 -1.26
CA PRO A 183 9.54 10.94 -2.48
C PRO A 183 10.53 12.09 -2.23
N ALA A 184 10.19 12.99 -1.32
CA ALA A 184 11.05 14.11 -0.97
C ALA A 184 12.34 13.63 -0.29
N VAL A 185 12.26 12.79 0.75
CA VAL A 185 13.43 12.28 1.49
C VAL A 185 14.32 11.42 0.60
N SER A 186 13.73 10.40 -0.05
CA SER A 186 14.50 9.38 -0.75
C SER A 186 15.23 9.95 -1.97
N ILE A 187 14.60 10.88 -2.69
CA ILE A 187 15.22 11.50 -3.86
C ILE A 187 16.24 12.57 -3.43
N SER A 188 15.93 13.40 -2.41
CA SER A 188 16.88 14.38 -1.89
C SER A 188 18.16 13.71 -1.38
N SER A 189 18.03 12.69 -0.50
CA SER A 189 19.19 11.98 0.03
C SER A 189 20.06 11.34 -1.06
N ALA A 190 19.43 10.84 -2.13
CA ALA A 190 20.15 10.26 -3.26
C ALA A 190 20.86 11.35 -4.10
N VAL A 191 20.22 12.51 -4.31
CA VAL A 191 20.76 13.63 -5.10
C VAL A 191 21.85 14.36 -4.31
N GLU A 192 21.73 14.47 -2.99
CA GLU A 192 22.79 15.00 -2.11
C GLU A 192 24.10 14.19 -2.23
N GLY A 193 24.02 12.92 -2.62
CA GLY A 193 25.20 12.14 -2.99
C GLY A 193 26.05 12.75 -4.12
N LEU A 194 25.49 13.61 -4.96
CA LEU A 194 26.25 14.36 -5.97
C LEU A 194 27.26 15.31 -5.35
N GLU A 195 27.00 15.82 -4.15
CA GLU A 195 27.88 16.72 -3.40
C GLU A 195 29.17 16.00 -2.93
N THR A 196 29.15 14.68 -2.84
CA THR A 196 30.31 13.86 -2.45
C THR A 196 31.21 13.46 -3.63
N LEU A 197 30.83 13.82 -4.87
CA LEU A 197 31.59 13.47 -6.07
C LEU A 197 32.67 14.51 -6.35
N PRO A 198 33.98 14.14 -6.42
CA PRO A 198 35.09 15.09 -6.54
C PRO A 198 34.99 16.07 -7.72
N LEU A 199 34.31 15.64 -8.82
CA LEU A 199 34.11 16.50 -9.99
C LEU A 199 33.01 17.55 -9.79
N LEU A 200 31.98 17.22 -9.00
CA LEU A 200 30.79 18.05 -8.80
C LEU A 200 30.80 18.80 -7.47
N GLU A 201 31.59 18.34 -6.49
CA GLU A 201 31.71 18.95 -5.16
C GLU A 201 31.94 20.47 -5.21
N PRO A 202 32.88 21.03 -6.03
CA PRO A 202 33.09 22.48 -6.07
C PRO A 202 31.86 23.25 -6.57
N ILE A 203 31.07 22.64 -7.47
CA ILE A 203 29.90 23.28 -8.08
C ILE A 203 28.71 23.20 -7.14
N MET A 204 28.52 22.02 -6.50
CA MET A 204 27.36 21.73 -5.66
C MET A 204 27.47 22.35 -4.28
N SER A 205 28.68 22.39 -3.69
CA SER A 205 28.94 23.02 -2.37
C SER A 205 28.71 24.53 -2.38
N GLU A 206 29.02 25.19 -3.49
CA GLU A 206 28.73 26.61 -3.66
C GLU A 206 27.25 26.91 -3.97
N ASN A 207 26.53 25.96 -4.59
CA ASN A 207 25.18 26.17 -5.08
C ASN A 207 24.22 25.09 -4.55
N LYS A 208 23.88 25.07 -3.26
CA LYS A 208 22.87 24.16 -2.67
C LYS A 208 21.51 24.24 -3.37
N GLU A 209 21.16 25.35 -3.98
CA GLU A 209 19.97 25.53 -4.79
C GLU A 209 19.96 24.61 -6.04
N LEU A 210 21.14 24.19 -6.54
CA LEU A 210 21.24 23.30 -7.69
C LEU A 210 20.81 21.87 -7.33
N THR A 211 21.22 21.36 -6.16
CA THR A 211 20.77 20.06 -5.60
C THR A 211 19.25 20.05 -5.45
N LEU A 212 18.68 21.12 -4.90
CA LEU A 212 17.23 21.27 -4.76
C LEU A 212 16.52 21.30 -6.13
N MET A 213 17.05 22.06 -7.12
CA MET A 213 16.47 22.09 -8.47
C MET A 213 16.49 20.73 -9.15
N ILE A 214 17.59 19.97 -9.05
CA ILE A 214 17.69 18.62 -9.61
C ILE A 214 16.64 17.73 -8.97
N THR A 215 16.50 17.76 -7.66
CA THR A 215 15.49 17.00 -6.91
C THR A 215 14.06 17.35 -7.38
N ILE A 216 13.74 18.64 -7.50
CA ILE A 216 12.43 19.10 -8.00
C ILE A 216 12.17 18.58 -9.41
N VAL A 217 13.13 18.67 -10.32
CA VAL A 217 12.98 18.19 -11.70
C VAL A 217 12.70 16.69 -11.73
N ILE A 218 13.44 15.89 -10.96
CA ILE A 218 13.23 14.45 -10.89
C ILE A 218 11.81 14.13 -10.37
N ILE A 219 11.37 14.82 -9.31
CA ILE A 219 10.03 14.61 -8.73
C ILE A 219 8.93 15.03 -9.71
N VAL A 220 9.05 16.17 -10.38
CA VAL A 220 8.06 16.60 -11.39
C VAL A 220 7.99 15.58 -12.52
N CYS A 221 9.13 15.12 -13.03
CA CYS A 221 9.18 14.07 -14.05
C CYS A 221 8.52 12.77 -13.57
N LEU A 222 8.77 12.35 -12.32
CA LEU A 222 8.19 11.18 -11.71
C LEU A 222 6.65 11.26 -11.71
N PHE A 223 6.08 12.35 -11.20
CA PHE A 223 4.62 12.54 -11.17
C PHE A 223 4.00 12.72 -12.56
N ALA A 224 4.71 13.31 -13.52
CA ALA A 224 4.24 13.46 -14.89
C ALA A 224 4.12 12.12 -15.65
N VAL A 225 4.98 11.15 -15.36
CA VAL A 225 4.98 9.83 -16.01
C VAL A 225 3.92 8.89 -15.46
N GLN A 226 3.36 9.14 -14.26
CA GLN A 226 2.39 8.27 -13.58
C GLN A 226 1.17 7.89 -14.44
N SER A 227 0.68 8.83 -15.26
CA SER A 227 -0.50 8.62 -16.12
C SER A 227 -0.33 7.55 -17.20
N ARG A 228 0.93 7.21 -17.56
CA ARG A 228 1.23 6.24 -18.63
C ARG A 228 1.23 4.79 -18.16
N GLY A 229 1.10 4.55 -16.85
CA GLY A 229 1.13 3.23 -16.23
C GLY A 229 2.55 2.67 -16.08
N THR A 230 2.71 1.81 -15.08
CA THR A 230 4.03 1.29 -14.65
C THR A 230 4.25 -0.18 -15.04
N GLU A 231 3.35 -0.80 -15.81
CA GLU A 231 3.41 -2.23 -16.13
C GLU A 231 4.71 -2.63 -16.87
N ARG A 232 5.13 -1.82 -17.84
CA ARG A 232 6.39 -2.08 -18.57
C ARG A 232 7.62 -1.77 -17.73
N ILE A 233 7.50 -0.76 -16.88
CA ILE A 233 8.59 -0.26 -16.06
C ILE A 233 8.78 -1.17 -14.83
N GLY A 234 7.73 -1.79 -14.30
CA GLY A 234 7.78 -2.61 -13.09
C GLY A 234 8.72 -3.83 -13.17
N ARG A 235 8.85 -4.47 -14.34
CA ARG A 235 9.84 -5.54 -14.54
C ARG A 235 11.28 -5.03 -14.50
N THR A 236 11.50 -3.86 -15.05
CA THR A 236 12.81 -3.19 -15.03
C THR A 236 13.16 -2.75 -13.62
N PHE A 237 12.18 -2.25 -12.86
CA PHE A 237 12.35 -1.83 -11.47
C PHE A 237 12.86 -2.97 -10.59
N GLY A 238 12.28 -4.16 -10.69
CA GLY A 238 12.73 -5.31 -9.91
C GLY A 238 14.19 -5.67 -10.15
N THR A 239 14.63 -5.60 -11.41
CA THR A 239 16.04 -5.84 -11.76
C THR A 239 16.96 -4.75 -11.22
N VAL A 240 16.56 -3.48 -11.32
CA VAL A 240 17.35 -2.35 -10.79
C VAL A 240 17.47 -2.45 -9.26
N VAL A 241 16.37 -2.76 -8.56
CA VAL A 241 16.37 -2.94 -7.12
C VAL A 241 17.18 -4.16 -6.69
N MET A 242 17.17 -5.25 -7.46
CA MET A 242 18.04 -6.40 -7.21
C MET A 242 19.53 -6.00 -7.31
N ILE A 243 19.90 -5.24 -8.33
CA ILE A 243 21.26 -4.69 -8.48
C ILE A 243 21.58 -3.77 -7.30
N TRP A 244 20.65 -2.91 -6.89
CA TRP A 244 20.80 -2.01 -5.76
C TRP A 244 21.09 -2.76 -4.45
N PHE A 245 20.28 -3.75 -4.07
CA PHE A 245 20.51 -4.52 -2.85
C PHE A 245 21.79 -5.37 -2.93
N SER A 246 22.12 -5.90 -4.09
CA SER A 246 23.41 -6.58 -4.30
C SER A 246 24.57 -5.61 -4.11
N PHE A 247 24.46 -4.39 -4.63
CA PHE A 247 25.45 -3.34 -4.44
C PHE A 247 25.59 -2.96 -2.96
N LEU A 248 24.46 -2.75 -2.24
CA LEU A 248 24.46 -2.51 -0.80
C LEU A 248 25.20 -3.61 -0.01
N ALA A 249 24.91 -4.87 -0.36
CA ALA A 249 25.53 -6.03 0.29
C ALA A 249 27.04 -6.09 0.03
N VAL A 250 27.47 -5.87 -1.22
CA VAL A 250 28.89 -5.94 -1.59
C VAL A 250 29.68 -4.81 -0.92
N VAL A 251 29.20 -3.57 -1.04
CA VAL A 251 29.88 -2.41 -0.43
C VAL A 251 29.90 -2.54 1.08
N GLY A 252 28.79 -2.99 1.69
CA GLY A 252 28.73 -3.26 3.12
C GLY A 252 29.72 -4.34 3.55
N LEU A 253 29.82 -5.46 2.81
CA LEU A 253 30.75 -6.54 3.12
C LEU A 253 32.21 -6.13 2.98
N VAL A 254 32.55 -5.36 1.95
CA VAL A 254 33.89 -4.84 1.74
C VAL A 254 34.33 -3.97 2.92
N ASN A 255 33.48 -3.06 3.38
CA ASN A 255 33.80 -2.22 4.53
C ASN A 255 33.79 -2.99 5.84
N LEU A 256 32.85 -3.92 6.03
CA LEU A 256 32.80 -4.81 7.19
C LEU A 256 34.07 -5.64 7.33
N SER A 257 34.70 -6.02 6.22
CA SER A 257 35.97 -6.79 6.24
C SER A 257 37.13 -6.06 6.87
N SER A 258 37.06 -4.73 7.00
CA SER A 258 38.09 -3.92 7.67
C SER A 258 38.03 -3.99 9.19
N ASP A 259 36.83 -4.21 9.76
CA ASP A 259 36.67 -4.39 11.22
C ASP A 259 35.48 -5.32 11.53
N TRP A 260 35.77 -6.60 11.75
CA TRP A 260 34.77 -7.62 12.13
C TRP A 260 34.23 -7.45 13.56
N SER A 261 34.88 -6.63 14.40
CA SER A 261 34.42 -6.42 15.77
C SER A 261 33.06 -5.76 15.85
N VAL A 262 32.63 -5.08 14.78
CA VAL A 262 31.29 -4.50 14.66
C VAL A 262 30.19 -5.55 14.80
N LEU A 263 30.44 -6.83 14.51
CA LEU A 263 29.48 -7.92 14.69
C LEU A 263 29.09 -8.15 16.17
N GLU A 264 29.83 -7.61 17.13
CA GLU A 264 29.42 -7.59 18.54
C GLU A 264 28.05 -6.91 18.71
N ALA A 265 27.71 -5.94 17.85
CA ALA A 265 26.43 -5.26 17.85
C ALA A 265 25.21 -6.17 17.59
N LEU A 266 25.40 -7.43 17.16
CA LEU A 266 24.33 -8.42 17.12
C LEU A 266 23.77 -8.75 18.51
N ASN A 267 24.56 -8.54 19.57
CA ASN A 267 24.09 -8.66 20.95
C ASN A 267 23.21 -7.46 21.31
N PRO A 268 21.92 -7.68 21.71
CA PRO A 268 20.99 -6.59 22.04
C PRO A 268 21.42 -5.76 23.26
N VAL A 269 22.32 -6.26 24.08
CA VAL A 269 22.82 -5.56 25.28
C VAL A 269 23.46 -4.23 24.90
N TYR A 270 24.26 -4.18 23.82
CA TYR A 270 24.88 -2.94 23.35
C TYR A 270 23.84 -1.85 23.00
N GLY A 271 22.72 -2.24 22.38
CA GLY A 271 21.64 -1.31 22.08
C GLY A 271 20.95 -0.77 23.34
N VAL A 272 20.68 -1.65 24.31
CA VAL A 272 20.04 -1.25 25.57
C VAL A 272 20.96 -0.38 26.42
N GLU A 273 22.22 -0.76 26.58
CA GLU A 273 23.22 0.05 27.30
C GLU A 273 23.38 1.42 26.66
N PHE A 274 23.46 1.50 25.35
CA PHE A 274 23.62 2.76 24.63
C PHE A 274 22.44 3.71 24.87
N LEU A 275 21.19 3.21 24.91
CA LEU A 275 20.02 4.06 25.15
C LEU A 275 20.08 4.84 26.47
N PHE A 276 20.69 4.28 27.50
CA PHE A 276 20.79 4.88 28.83
C PHE A 276 22.20 5.37 29.17
N SER A 277 23.12 5.29 28.23
CA SER A 277 24.52 5.68 28.38
C SER A 277 24.72 7.17 28.14
N HIS A 278 25.76 7.74 28.77
CA HIS A 278 26.26 9.08 28.49
C HIS A 278 26.92 9.22 27.09
N HIS A 279 27.22 8.10 26.42
CA HIS A 279 27.69 8.07 25.02
C HIS A 279 26.58 8.40 24.03
N ASN A 280 25.34 8.46 24.47
CA ASN A 280 24.19 8.83 23.64
C ASN A 280 23.85 10.31 23.84
N ALA A 281 24.42 11.18 23.04
CA ALA A 281 24.17 12.61 23.11
C ALA A 281 22.71 12.99 22.82
N ALA A 282 22.04 12.22 21.96
CA ALA A 282 20.63 12.43 21.61
C ALA A 282 19.64 11.88 22.67
N GLY A 283 20.11 11.10 23.66
CA GLY A 283 19.24 10.44 24.61
C GLY A 283 18.20 9.54 23.93
N LEU A 284 17.00 9.46 24.48
CA LEU A 284 15.93 8.63 23.88
C LEU A 284 15.50 9.10 22.48
N ALA A 285 15.82 10.34 22.06
CA ALA A 285 15.52 10.83 20.72
C ALA A 285 16.25 10.07 19.59
N VAL A 286 17.35 9.34 19.93
CA VAL A 286 18.04 8.44 18.98
C VAL A 286 17.11 7.37 18.42
N MET A 287 16.09 6.94 19.16
CA MET A 287 15.10 5.99 18.67
C MET A 287 14.29 6.50 17.49
N GLY A 288 14.13 7.83 17.34
CA GLY A 288 13.55 8.44 16.14
C GLY A 288 14.45 8.31 14.91
N THR A 289 15.77 8.17 15.10
CA THR A 289 16.72 7.86 14.03
C THR A 289 16.74 6.37 13.72
N VAL A 290 16.78 5.51 14.75
CA VAL A 290 16.67 4.05 14.61
C VAL A 290 15.41 3.67 13.84
N PHE A 291 14.31 4.34 14.12
CA PHE A 291 13.02 4.15 13.45
C PHE A 291 13.13 4.29 11.92
N LEU A 292 13.95 5.21 11.41
CA LEU A 292 14.16 5.41 9.97
C LEU A 292 14.63 4.13 9.25
N SER A 293 15.33 3.24 9.94
CA SER A 293 15.75 1.95 9.37
C SER A 293 14.61 0.96 9.15
N THR A 294 13.41 1.22 9.70
CA THR A 294 12.23 0.35 9.60
C THR A 294 11.15 0.92 8.68
N THR A 295 11.42 2.05 8.01
CA THR A 295 10.52 2.65 7.01
C THR A 295 10.23 1.66 5.90
N GLY A 296 9.06 1.77 5.27
CA GLY A 296 8.61 0.83 4.24
C GLY A 296 8.04 -0.50 4.75
N ALA A 297 8.16 -0.81 6.06
CA ALA A 297 7.59 -2.04 6.61
C ALA A 297 6.05 -2.10 6.51
N GLU A 298 5.38 -0.95 6.60
CA GLU A 298 3.92 -0.85 6.41
C GLU A 298 3.54 -1.01 4.95
N ALA A 299 4.30 -0.40 4.04
CA ALA A 299 4.10 -0.53 2.59
C ALA A 299 4.25 -1.99 2.15
N LEU A 300 5.21 -2.73 2.72
CA LEU A 300 5.39 -4.17 2.49
C LEU A 300 4.13 -4.98 2.80
N TYR A 301 3.41 -4.65 3.87
CA TYR A 301 2.16 -5.30 4.23
C TYR A 301 1.01 -4.86 3.31
N SER A 302 0.94 -3.58 2.95
CA SER A 302 -0.06 -3.04 2.04
C SER A 302 0.04 -3.62 0.62
N ASP A 303 1.26 -3.74 0.10
CA ASP A 303 1.51 -4.17 -1.28
C ASP A 303 1.57 -5.70 -1.45
N MET A 304 1.35 -6.45 -0.38
CA MET A 304 1.35 -7.92 -0.40
C MET A 304 0.40 -8.50 -1.46
N GLY A 305 -0.77 -7.87 -1.65
CA GLY A 305 -1.78 -8.30 -2.62
C GLY A 305 -1.31 -8.25 -4.08
N HIS A 306 -0.36 -7.37 -4.40
CA HIS A 306 0.14 -7.19 -5.77
C HIS A 306 1.14 -8.26 -6.21
N VAL A 307 1.91 -8.80 -5.27
CA VAL A 307 3.05 -9.68 -5.57
C VAL A 307 2.91 -11.08 -4.97
N GLY A 308 1.98 -11.27 -4.05
CA GLY A 308 1.77 -12.51 -3.32
C GLY A 308 2.75 -12.72 -2.17
N ARG A 309 2.21 -13.16 -1.04
CA ARG A 309 2.94 -13.37 0.21
C ARG A 309 4.15 -14.30 0.07
N GLY A 310 4.04 -15.37 -0.72
CA GLY A 310 5.12 -16.33 -0.91
C GLY A 310 6.38 -15.71 -1.51
N ASN A 311 6.23 -14.79 -2.47
CA ASN A 311 7.35 -14.12 -3.10
C ASN A 311 8.08 -13.19 -2.12
N ILE A 312 7.34 -12.53 -1.21
CA ILE A 312 7.92 -11.69 -0.16
C ILE A 312 8.71 -12.55 0.85
N TYR A 313 8.16 -13.70 1.30
CA TYR A 313 8.89 -14.61 2.18
C TYR A 313 10.18 -15.14 1.57
N PHE A 314 10.19 -15.35 0.25
CA PHE A 314 11.38 -15.81 -0.46
C PHE A 314 12.45 -14.71 -0.60
N THR A 315 12.04 -13.48 -0.89
CA THR A 315 12.97 -12.36 -1.14
C THR A 315 13.45 -11.67 0.12
N TRP A 316 12.66 -11.65 1.20
CA TRP A 316 12.99 -10.94 2.44
C TRP A 316 14.34 -11.32 3.07
N PRO A 317 14.75 -12.61 3.17
CA PRO A 317 16.05 -12.96 3.73
C PRO A 317 17.22 -12.30 3.00
N PHE A 318 17.18 -12.24 1.65
CA PHE A 318 18.19 -11.56 0.85
C PHE A 318 18.23 -10.06 1.16
N ILE A 319 17.07 -9.40 1.19
CA ILE A 319 16.94 -7.98 1.50
C ILE A 319 17.46 -7.66 2.88
N LYS A 320 17.06 -8.44 3.91
CA LYS A 320 17.50 -8.25 5.28
C LYS A 320 19.02 -8.38 5.42
N VAL A 321 19.61 -9.39 4.79
CA VAL A 321 21.07 -9.60 4.82
C VAL A 321 21.77 -8.42 4.14
N ALA A 322 21.30 -7.97 3.00
CA ALA A 322 21.89 -6.82 2.29
C ALA A 322 21.86 -5.53 3.13
N LEU A 323 20.74 -5.25 3.79
CA LEU A 323 20.59 -4.09 4.68
C LEU A 323 21.53 -4.18 5.89
N VAL A 324 21.55 -5.33 6.57
CA VAL A 324 22.41 -5.54 7.74
C VAL A 324 23.88 -5.41 7.36
N LEU A 325 24.32 -6.03 6.28
CA LEU A 325 25.70 -5.89 5.79
C LEU A 325 26.06 -4.42 5.51
N ASN A 326 25.13 -3.67 4.91
CA ASN A 326 25.37 -2.27 4.61
C ASN A 326 25.50 -1.41 5.87
N TYR A 327 24.55 -1.54 6.83
CA TYR A 327 24.61 -0.79 8.09
C TYR A 327 25.87 -1.14 8.90
N PHE A 328 26.22 -2.41 8.98
CA PHE A 328 27.43 -2.84 9.68
C PHE A 328 28.70 -2.39 8.96
N GLY A 329 28.69 -2.35 7.61
CA GLY A 329 29.79 -1.76 6.82
C GLY A 329 29.96 -0.27 7.08
N GLN A 330 28.86 0.52 7.14
CA GLN A 330 28.91 1.92 7.53
C GLN A 330 29.50 2.09 8.95
N GLY A 331 29.08 1.23 9.90
CA GLY A 331 29.62 1.24 11.25
C GLY A 331 31.11 0.91 11.31
N ALA A 332 31.57 -0.11 10.57
CA ALA A 332 32.98 -0.44 10.47
C ALA A 332 33.80 0.72 9.88
N TRP A 333 33.28 1.39 8.85
CA TRP A 333 33.90 2.58 8.29
C TRP A 333 34.00 3.70 9.33
N MET A 334 32.94 3.94 10.10
CA MET A 334 32.93 4.98 11.16
C MET A 334 33.97 4.69 12.24
N LEU A 335 34.11 3.43 12.68
CA LEU A 335 35.10 3.03 13.69
C LEU A 335 36.55 3.22 13.20
N ASN A 336 36.79 3.04 11.90
CA ASN A 336 38.13 3.18 11.33
C ASN A 336 38.53 4.63 11.07
N HIS A 337 37.56 5.58 11.04
CA HIS A 337 37.80 6.98 10.69
C HIS A 337 37.37 7.97 11.79
N TRP A 338 37.03 7.49 12.99
CA TRP A 338 36.50 8.31 14.07
C TRP A 338 37.51 9.38 14.56
N ASP A 339 38.81 9.15 14.44
CA ASP A 339 39.89 10.06 14.84
C ASP A 339 40.54 10.78 13.62
N ASP A 340 39.99 10.60 12.43
CA ASP A 340 40.53 11.22 11.22
C ASP A 340 40.13 12.70 11.13
N THR A 341 41.14 13.56 11.23
CA THR A 341 40.95 15.03 11.18
C THR A 341 40.32 15.51 9.89
N ALA A 342 40.40 14.73 8.80
CA ALA A 342 39.80 15.10 7.52
C ALA A 342 38.25 15.11 7.59
N TYR A 343 37.68 14.26 8.39
CA TYR A 343 36.22 14.11 8.54
C TYR A 343 35.64 14.84 9.77
N ASN A 344 36.48 15.20 10.75
CA ASN A 344 36.03 15.81 12.02
C ASN A 344 35.38 17.19 11.86
N HIS A 345 35.65 17.88 10.77
CA HIS A 345 35.12 19.22 10.50
C HIS A 345 34.00 19.24 9.46
N MET A 346 33.62 18.10 8.89
CA MET A 346 32.55 17.99 7.90
C MET A 346 31.17 17.98 8.57
N HIS A 347 30.43 19.06 8.44
CA HIS A 347 29.01 19.09 8.79
C HIS A 347 28.21 18.35 7.72
N GLY A 348 27.28 17.47 8.14
CA GLY A 348 26.42 16.72 7.21
C GLY A 348 27.09 15.51 6.56
N LEU A 349 28.17 14.99 7.16
CA LEU A 349 28.88 13.80 6.69
C LEU A 349 27.92 12.62 6.49
N ASN A 350 27.92 12.06 5.28
CA ASN A 350 27.11 10.88 4.96
C ASN A 350 27.98 9.62 4.86
N PRO A 351 27.98 8.75 5.90
CA PRO A 351 28.82 7.55 5.93
C PRO A 351 28.58 6.63 4.75
N PHE A 352 27.35 6.59 4.22
CA PHE A 352 27.00 5.73 3.10
C PHE A 352 27.85 6.04 1.85
N PHE A 353 28.03 7.31 1.49
CA PHE A 353 28.83 7.67 0.32
C PHE A 353 30.31 7.68 0.64
N GLU A 354 30.70 8.13 1.85
CA GLU A 354 32.10 8.27 2.22
C GLU A 354 32.83 6.92 2.38
N MET A 355 32.12 5.85 2.74
CA MET A 355 32.72 4.51 2.84
C MET A 355 33.18 3.92 1.49
N MET A 356 32.96 4.64 0.38
CA MET A 356 33.27 4.19 -0.99
C MET A 356 34.42 4.98 -1.59
N THR A 357 35.21 4.29 -2.44
CA THR A 357 36.20 4.99 -3.27
C THR A 357 35.51 5.93 -4.26
N PRO A 358 36.15 7.04 -4.67
CA PRO A 358 35.56 8.01 -5.59
C PRO A 358 34.97 7.40 -6.86
N SER A 359 35.61 6.40 -7.45
CA SER A 359 35.11 5.74 -8.67
C SER A 359 33.81 4.97 -8.42
N VAL A 360 33.66 4.35 -7.25
CA VAL A 360 32.45 3.59 -6.88
C VAL A 360 31.30 4.54 -6.51
N ARG A 361 31.59 5.74 -5.95
CA ARG A 361 30.57 6.75 -5.62
C ARG A 361 29.73 7.17 -6.81
N TYR A 362 30.31 7.32 -8.01
CA TYR A 362 29.53 7.65 -9.22
C TYR A 362 28.45 6.60 -9.49
N VAL A 363 28.80 5.31 -9.35
CA VAL A 363 27.84 4.23 -9.51
C VAL A 363 26.81 4.22 -8.37
N ALA A 364 27.26 4.47 -7.13
CA ALA A 364 26.40 4.54 -5.95
C ALA A 364 25.34 5.63 -6.10
N VAL A 365 25.72 6.84 -6.50
CA VAL A 365 24.80 7.97 -6.71
C VAL A 365 23.79 7.66 -7.81
N LEU A 366 24.24 7.13 -8.94
CA LEU A 366 23.32 6.73 -10.02
C LEU A 366 22.29 5.70 -9.56
N LEU A 367 22.77 4.64 -8.88
CA LEU A 367 21.88 3.58 -8.38
C LEU A 367 20.96 4.08 -7.26
N SER A 368 21.44 4.97 -6.37
CA SER A 368 20.62 5.54 -5.29
C SER A 368 19.49 6.42 -5.83
N VAL A 369 19.77 7.24 -6.86
CA VAL A 369 18.72 8.04 -7.54
C VAL A 369 17.68 7.12 -8.19
N CYS A 370 18.12 6.06 -8.89
CA CYS A 370 17.20 5.08 -9.45
C CYS A 370 16.37 4.39 -8.35
N ALA A 371 17.01 3.99 -7.24
CA ALA A 371 16.32 3.38 -6.10
C ALA A 371 15.32 4.34 -5.45
N GLY A 372 15.67 5.61 -5.25
CA GLY A 372 14.78 6.65 -4.72
C GLY A 372 13.56 6.91 -5.60
N VAL A 373 13.76 6.94 -6.93
CA VAL A 373 12.64 7.05 -7.90
C VAL A 373 11.73 5.83 -7.82
N ILE A 374 12.28 4.62 -7.71
CA ILE A 374 11.49 3.38 -7.61
C ILE A 374 10.73 3.32 -6.28
N ALA A 375 11.37 3.69 -5.17
CA ALA A 375 10.76 3.78 -3.84
C ALA A 375 9.57 4.74 -3.85
N SER A 376 9.77 5.93 -4.41
CA SER A 376 8.72 6.94 -4.56
C SER A 376 7.56 6.43 -5.42
N GLN A 377 7.86 5.74 -6.51
CA GLN A 377 6.85 5.15 -7.39
C GLN A 377 5.99 4.12 -6.67
N ALA A 378 6.58 3.26 -5.86
CA ALA A 378 5.87 2.24 -5.09
C ALA A 378 4.87 2.89 -4.11
N LEU A 379 5.32 3.88 -3.33
CA LEU A 379 4.45 4.58 -2.37
C LEU A 379 3.35 5.41 -3.02
N ILE A 380 3.62 6.08 -4.14
CA ILE A 380 2.59 6.79 -4.90
C ILE A 380 1.49 5.80 -5.36
N THR A 381 1.88 4.63 -5.84
CA THR A 381 0.92 3.58 -6.23
C THR A 381 0.16 3.04 -5.02
N GLY A 382 0.83 2.83 -3.91
CA GLY A 382 0.22 2.47 -2.62
C GLY A 382 -0.81 3.50 -2.15
N ALA A 383 -0.51 4.80 -2.29
CA ALA A 383 -1.45 5.87 -1.98
C ALA A 383 -2.73 5.81 -2.83
N TYR A 384 -2.61 5.52 -4.14
CA TYR A 384 -3.80 5.35 -4.99
C TYR A 384 -4.64 4.15 -4.54
N THR A 385 -4.01 3.03 -4.19
CA THR A 385 -4.70 1.85 -3.66
C THR A 385 -5.43 2.19 -2.37
N MET A 386 -4.76 2.85 -1.42
CA MET A 386 -5.36 3.28 -0.15
C MET A 386 -6.55 4.21 -0.36
N VAL A 387 -6.47 5.20 -1.26
CA VAL A 387 -7.60 6.09 -1.58
C VAL A 387 -8.74 5.31 -2.22
N SER A 388 -8.46 4.36 -3.11
CA SER A 388 -9.47 3.49 -3.71
C SER A 388 -10.19 2.64 -2.67
N GLU A 389 -9.46 2.07 -1.71
CA GLU A 389 -10.03 1.30 -0.59
C GLU A 389 -10.84 2.19 0.36
N ALA A 390 -10.35 3.38 0.70
CA ALA A 390 -11.08 4.36 1.49
C ALA A 390 -12.41 4.76 0.82
N THR A 391 -12.40 4.92 -0.50
CA THR A 391 -13.62 5.19 -1.28
C THR A 391 -14.62 4.04 -1.19
N ARG A 392 -14.15 2.78 -1.27
CA ARG A 392 -15.01 1.59 -1.11
C ARG A 392 -15.59 1.46 0.31
N LEU A 393 -14.87 1.94 1.32
CA LEU A 393 -15.34 2.00 2.71
C LEU A 393 -16.27 3.20 2.96
N ASN A 394 -16.51 4.05 1.95
CA ASN A 394 -17.23 5.33 2.05
C ASN A 394 -16.58 6.32 3.03
N TRP A 395 -15.24 6.33 3.08
CA TRP A 395 -14.45 7.26 3.86
C TRP A 395 -13.84 8.38 3.03
N MET A 396 -13.92 8.26 1.71
CA MET A 396 -13.49 9.30 0.76
C MET A 396 -14.50 9.44 -0.39
N PRO A 397 -14.55 10.61 -1.04
CA PRO A 397 -15.40 10.82 -2.20
C PRO A 397 -15.04 9.88 -3.36
N HIS A 398 -16.01 9.61 -4.24
CA HIS A 398 -15.80 8.82 -5.44
C HIS A 398 -15.00 9.64 -6.46
N LEU A 399 -13.69 9.39 -6.49
CA LEU A 399 -12.76 9.99 -7.44
C LEU A 399 -12.68 9.16 -8.72
N GLN A 400 -12.38 9.81 -9.84
CA GLN A 400 -12.19 9.12 -11.11
C GLN A 400 -10.93 8.24 -11.05
N VAL A 401 -11.11 6.93 -11.09
CA VAL A 401 -10.04 5.94 -11.14
C VAL A 401 -9.80 5.52 -12.59
N ARG A 402 -8.55 5.52 -13.02
CA ARG A 402 -8.12 5.01 -14.33
C ARG A 402 -7.26 3.77 -14.12
N TYR A 403 -7.42 2.79 -15.01
CA TYR A 403 -6.68 1.52 -14.96
C TYR A 403 -5.74 1.44 -16.17
N PRO A 404 -4.51 1.96 -16.08
CA PRO A 404 -3.59 1.98 -17.22
C PRO A 404 -3.10 0.59 -17.62
N ALA A 405 -3.07 -0.37 -16.69
CA ALA A 405 -2.60 -1.74 -16.93
C ALA A 405 -3.74 -2.78 -16.94
N ARG A 406 -3.45 -4.01 -17.38
CA ARG A 406 -4.42 -5.13 -17.38
C ARG A 406 -4.60 -5.76 -16.00
N THR A 407 -3.69 -5.52 -15.09
CA THR A 407 -3.74 -6.02 -13.71
C THR A 407 -4.49 -5.05 -12.79
N ARG A 408 -5.27 -5.58 -11.85
CA ARG A 408 -6.10 -4.76 -10.92
C ARG A 408 -5.27 -3.84 -10.02
N GLY A 409 -4.05 -4.23 -9.69
CA GLY A 409 -3.18 -3.49 -8.77
C GLY A 409 -2.61 -2.17 -9.29
N GLN A 410 -2.78 -1.85 -10.58
CA GLN A 410 -2.25 -0.60 -11.14
C GLN A 410 -3.37 0.41 -11.34
N LEU A 411 -3.54 1.25 -10.34
CA LEU A 411 -4.51 2.35 -10.30
C LEU A 411 -3.80 3.67 -10.61
N TYR A 412 -4.53 4.59 -11.24
CA TYR A 412 -4.13 5.98 -11.38
C TYR A 412 -5.32 6.89 -11.05
N ILE A 413 -5.13 7.79 -10.09
CA ILE A 413 -6.15 8.74 -9.66
C ILE A 413 -5.59 10.15 -9.90
N PRO A 414 -6.01 10.87 -10.96
CA PRO A 414 -5.42 12.16 -11.35
C PRO A 414 -5.39 13.20 -10.25
N VAL A 415 -6.48 13.30 -9.47
CA VAL A 415 -6.59 14.28 -8.37
C VAL A 415 -5.59 13.96 -7.27
N VAL A 416 -5.47 12.69 -6.87
CA VAL A 416 -4.51 12.27 -5.83
C VAL A 416 -3.08 12.50 -6.32
N ASN A 417 -2.78 12.18 -7.59
CA ASN A 417 -1.47 12.46 -8.18
C ASN A 417 -1.10 13.95 -8.11
N ALA A 418 -2.02 14.82 -8.46
CA ALA A 418 -1.79 16.27 -8.40
C ALA A 418 -1.59 16.76 -6.95
N VAL A 419 -2.41 16.29 -6.01
CA VAL A 419 -2.28 16.65 -4.59
C VAL A 419 -0.96 16.17 -4.03
N LEU A 420 -0.58 14.91 -4.27
CA LEU A 420 0.71 14.37 -3.83
C LEU A 420 1.89 15.17 -4.41
N CYS A 421 1.85 15.46 -5.72
CA CYS A 421 2.89 16.24 -6.39
C CYS A 421 3.07 17.62 -5.74
N VAL A 422 1.97 18.38 -5.62
CA VAL A 422 1.99 19.72 -5.03
C VAL A 422 2.47 19.70 -3.58
N SER A 423 1.97 18.74 -2.78
CA SER A 423 2.36 18.60 -1.38
C SER A 423 3.84 18.21 -1.24
N THR A 424 4.36 17.31 -2.09
CA THR A 424 5.78 16.93 -2.09
C THR A 424 6.68 18.11 -2.47
N LEU A 425 6.29 18.89 -3.49
CA LEU A 425 7.03 20.10 -3.88
C LEU A 425 7.00 21.17 -2.78
N LEU A 426 5.88 21.29 -2.07
CA LEU A 426 5.76 22.20 -0.93
C LEU A 426 6.69 21.78 0.22
N VAL A 427 6.78 20.47 0.51
CA VAL A 427 7.74 19.93 1.49
C VAL A 427 9.18 20.30 1.12
N LEU A 428 9.57 20.09 -0.14
CA LEU A 428 10.90 20.44 -0.62
C LEU A 428 11.19 21.94 -0.51
N ALA A 429 10.22 22.79 -0.85
CA ALA A 429 10.36 24.24 -0.75
C ALA A 429 10.50 24.71 0.70
N MET A 430 9.85 24.04 1.65
CA MET A 430 9.88 24.38 3.07
C MET A 430 11.15 23.91 3.78
N PHE A 431 11.54 22.65 3.55
CA PHE A 431 12.60 21.98 4.32
C PHE A 431 13.95 21.95 3.61
N ARG A 432 13.99 22.01 2.28
CA ARG A 432 15.14 22.15 1.37
C ARG A 432 16.15 21.01 1.35
N ASP A 433 16.42 20.33 2.46
CA ASP A 433 17.40 19.26 2.57
C ASP A 433 16.81 17.97 3.18
N SER A 434 17.48 16.85 2.95
CA SER A 434 17.02 15.53 3.38
C SER A 434 17.00 15.37 4.91
N GLU A 435 17.85 16.08 5.63
CA GLU A 435 17.95 16.01 7.09
C GLU A 435 16.68 16.55 7.76
N HIS A 436 16.26 17.77 7.38
CA HIS A 436 15.04 18.38 7.90
C HIS A 436 13.79 17.61 7.47
N ILE A 437 13.76 17.09 6.24
CA ILE A 437 12.65 16.26 5.76
C ILE A 437 12.60 14.94 6.55
N SER A 438 13.76 14.30 6.83
CA SER A 438 13.84 13.08 7.64
C SER A 438 13.36 13.29 9.08
N ALA A 439 13.57 14.49 9.63
CA ALA A 439 13.04 14.86 10.94
C ALA A 439 11.52 14.94 10.96
N ALA A 440 10.91 15.42 9.86
CA ALA A 440 9.46 15.48 9.69
C ALA A 440 8.82 14.09 9.45
N TYR A 441 9.56 13.20 8.81
CA TYR A 441 9.10 11.93 8.26
C TYR A 441 8.63 10.92 9.31
N GLY A 442 9.35 10.79 10.42
CA GLY A 442 9.16 9.68 11.37
C GLY A 442 7.81 9.68 12.09
N LEU A 443 7.14 10.83 12.27
CA LEU A 443 5.98 10.92 13.15
C LEU A 443 4.72 10.28 12.56
N ALA A 444 4.43 10.50 11.28
CA ALA A 444 3.26 9.90 10.63
C ALA A 444 3.36 8.37 10.60
N LEU A 445 4.53 7.84 10.22
CA LEU A 445 4.74 6.39 10.16
C LEU A 445 4.63 5.70 11.52
N THR A 446 5.08 6.34 12.62
CA THR A 446 4.91 5.76 13.96
C THR A 446 3.43 5.67 14.33
N VAL A 447 2.60 6.65 13.96
CA VAL A 447 1.14 6.60 14.12
C VAL A 447 0.54 5.45 13.32
N THR A 448 0.94 5.28 12.06
CA THR A 448 0.50 4.18 11.20
C THR A 448 0.84 2.82 11.82
N MET A 449 2.07 2.66 12.32
CA MET A 449 2.51 1.41 12.96
C MET A 449 1.75 1.09 14.25
N ILE A 450 1.46 2.10 15.08
CA ILE A 450 0.69 1.95 16.33
C ILE A 450 -0.74 1.52 15.98
N THR A 451 -1.39 2.17 15.03
CA THR A 451 -2.76 1.84 14.63
C THR A 451 -2.85 0.44 14.04
N THR A 452 -1.91 0.03 13.20
CA THR A 452 -1.81 -1.34 12.68
C THR A 452 -1.64 -2.35 13.81
N THR A 453 -0.83 -2.04 14.83
CA THR A 453 -0.66 -2.93 15.99
C THR A 453 -1.95 -3.09 16.77
N ILE A 454 -2.71 -2.02 16.99
CA ILE A 454 -4.01 -2.07 17.67
C ILE A 454 -4.99 -2.95 16.88
N LEU A 455 -5.09 -2.75 15.56
CA LEU A 455 -6.00 -3.53 14.72
C LEU A 455 -5.60 -5.02 14.66
N LEU A 456 -4.30 -5.33 14.55
CA LEU A 456 -3.78 -6.70 14.61
C LEU A 456 -4.05 -7.35 15.98
N ALA A 457 -3.87 -6.62 17.06
CA ALA A 457 -4.16 -7.11 18.41
C ALA A 457 -5.62 -7.52 18.56
N VAL A 458 -6.55 -6.70 18.07
CA VAL A 458 -7.98 -7.02 18.06
C VAL A 458 -8.27 -8.27 17.25
N TYR A 459 -7.66 -8.41 16.07
CA TYR A 459 -7.81 -9.62 15.26
C TYR A 459 -7.32 -10.87 15.99
N ILE A 460 -6.09 -10.85 16.53
CA ILE A 460 -5.47 -11.99 17.24
C ILE A 460 -6.29 -12.35 18.49
N TRP A 461 -6.83 -11.34 19.19
CA TRP A 461 -7.70 -11.56 20.36
C TRP A 461 -8.95 -12.36 20.00
N HIS A 462 -9.61 -11.99 18.90
CA HIS A 462 -10.84 -12.65 18.45
C HIS A 462 -10.58 -13.98 17.70
N ASP A 463 -9.34 -14.22 17.22
CA ASP A 463 -8.88 -15.51 16.70
C ASP A 463 -8.65 -16.56 17.84
N GLY A 464 -8.97 -16.22 19.07
CA GLY A 464 -8.90 -17.12 20.23
C GLY A 464 -7.53 -17.14 20.94
N LYS A 465 -6.52 -16.47 20.43
CA LYS A 465 -5.14 -16.44 20.98
C LYS A 465 -4.94 -15.29 21.96
N ARG A 466 -5.74 -15.20 23.01
CA ARG A 466 -5.79 -14.05 23.92
C ARG A 466 -4.43 -13.70 24.56
N VAL A 467 -3.70 -14.71 25.08
CA VAL A 467 -2.38 -14.49 25.67
C VAL A 467 -1.40 -13.97 24.62
N GLY A 468 -1.41 -14.55 23.42
CA GLY A 468 -0.59 -14.08 22.30
C GLY A 468 -0.92 -12.64 21.90
N ALA A 469 -2.19 -12.26 21.91
CA ALA A 469 -2.63 -10.89 21.64
C ALA A 469 -2.08 -9.90 22.68
N VAL A 470 -2.14 -10.25 23.99
CA VAL A 470 -1.60 -9.39 25.06
C VAL A 470 -0.10 -9.22 24.93
N VAL A 471 0.64 -10.33 24.77
CA VAL A 471 2.12 -10.28 24.60
C VAL A 471 2.48 -9.47 23.37
N PHE A 472 1.82 -9.72 22.24
CA PHE A 472 2.02 -8.96 21.00
C PHE A 472 1.79 -7.46 21.22
N THR A 473 0.68 -7.10 21.85
CA THR A 473 0.31 -5.71 22.11
C THR A 473 1.33 -5.02 22.99
N VAL A 474 1.68 -5.62 24.13
CA VAL A 474 2.61 -5.02 25.08
C VAL A 474 3.98 -4.82 24.46
N VAL A 475 4.54 -5.85 23.80
CA VAL A 475 5.88 -5.76 23.21
C VAL A 475 5.95 -4.72 22.11
N PHE A 476 5.02 -4.81 21.12
CA PHE A 476 5.11 -3.93 19.95
C PHE A 476 4.66 -2.51 20.25
N LEU A 477 3.64 -2.30 21.09
CA LEU A 477 3.27 -0.93 21.48
C LEU A 477 4.36 -0.27 22.32
N ALA A 478 5.05 -0.98 23.22
CA ALA A 478 6.16 -0.43 23.99
C ALA A 478 7.28 0.11 23.07
N ILE A 479 7.70 -0.67 22.08
CA ILE A 479 8.71 -0.25 21.09
C ILE A 479 8.21 0.92 20.25
N GLN A 480 6.97 0.88 19.80
CA GLN A 480 6.41 1.90 18.91
C GLN A 480 6.09 3.22 19.65
N PHE A 481 5.69 3.15 20.90
CA PHE A 481 5.57 4.36 21.73
C PHE A 481 6.93 5.00 21.97
N LEU A 482 7.99 4.20 22.14
CA LEU A 482 9.34 4.73 22.24
C LEU A 482 9.74 5.47 20.95
N PHE A 483 9.45 4.89 19.77
CA PHE A 483 9.65 5.57 18.48
C PHE A 483 8.81 6.84 18.36
N PHE A 484 7.54 6.78 18.77
CA PHE A 484 6.62 7.93 18.72
C PHE A 484 7.11 9.08 19.58
N PHE A 485 7.45 8.84 20.85
CA PHE A 485 7.96 9.88 21.74
C PHE A 485 9.31 10.42 21.28
N ALA A 486 10.19 9.58 20.74
CA ALA A 486 11.44 10.01 20.14
C ALA A 486 11.22 10.90 18.91
N SER A 487 10.27 10.55 18.05
CA SER A 487 9.90 11.37 16.89
C SER A 487 9.21 12.67 17.31
N MET A 488 8.44 12.68 18.44
CA MET A 488 7.84 13.89 19.00
C MET A 488 8.88 14.92 19.46
N ALA A 489 10.08 14.50 19.86
CA ALA A 489 11.18 15.43 20.16
C ALA A 489 11.55 16.29 18.95
N LYS A 490 11.34 15.79 17.73
CA LYS A 490 11.57 16.51 16.48
C LYS A 490 10.31 17.24 15.95
N PHE A 491 9.24 17.33 16.75
CA PHE A 491 7.97 17.94 16.33
C PHE A 491 8.14 19.36 15.79
N LEU A 492 8.84 20.22 16.53
CA LEU A 492 9.09 21.61 16.12
C LEU A 492 10.05 21.74 14.92
N HIS A 493 10.83 20.72 14.63
CA HIS A 493 11.79 20.68 13.51
C HIS A 493 11.21 20.11 12.22
N GLY A 494 9.87 20.00 12.12
CA GLY A 494 9.18 19.56 10.90
C GLY A 494 8.06 18.53 11.14
N GLY A 495 8.07 17.81 12.26
CA GLY A 495 7.04 16.81 12.58
C GLY A 495 5.62 17.37 12.65
N TRP A 496 5.46 18.66 12.96
CA TRP A 496 4.16 19.35 12.96
C TRP A 496 3.48 19.31 11.58
N PHE A 497 4.27 19.40 10.49
CA PHE A 497 3.72 19.40 9.13
C PHE A 497 3.03 18.07 8.80
N THR A 498 3.68 16.95 9.11
CA THR A 498 3.10 15.62 8.89
C THR A 498 1.87 15.35 9.73
N MET A 499 1.86 15.82 10.97
CA MET A 499 0.67 15.73 11.82
C MET A 499 -0.47 16.60 11.32
N LEU A 500 -0.18 17.80 10.82
CA LEU A 500 -1.17 18.68 10.19
C LEU A 500 -1.78 18.00 8.96
N LEU A 501 -0.93 17.42 8.08
CA LEU A 501 -1.38 16.72 6.89
C LEU A 501 -2.21 15.49 7.25
N THR A 502 -1.75 14.69 8.21
CA THR A 502 -2.50 13.53 8.73
C THR A 502 -3.86 13.95 9.27
N LEU A 503 -3.90 15.03 10.06
CA LEU A 503 -5.15 15.56 10.63
C LEU A 503 -6.11 16.08 9.56
N ALA A 504 -5.58 16.77 8.53
CA ALA A 504 -6.39 17.26 7.41
C ALA A 504 -7.03 16.10 6.63
N ILE A 505 -6.25 15.05 6.31
CA ILE A 505 -6.75 13.86 5.62
C ILE A 505 -7.76 13.12 6.51
N LEU A 506 -7.46 12.95 7.80
CA LEU A 506 -8.37 12.32 8.76
C LEU A 506 -9.70 13.09 8.87
N LEU A 507 -9.65 14.41 8.87
CA LEU A 507 -10.84 15.25 8.92
C LEU A 507 -11.71 15.05 7.67
N ILE A 508 -11.09 14.96 6.49
CA ILE A 508 -11.80 14.65 5.24
C ILE A 508 -12.47 13.28 5.34
N MET A 509 -11.73 12.26 5.79
CA MET A 509 -12.26 10.88 5.93
C MET A 509 -13.40 10.82 6.95
N TYR A 510 -13.24 11.48 8.09
CA TYR A 510 -14.24 11.49 9.16
C TYR A 510 -15.52 12.22 8.72
N THR A 511 -15.39 13.42 8.15
CA THR A 511 -16.55 14.20 7.70
C THR A 511 -17.30 13.51 6.57
N TRP A 512 -16.59 12.85 5.64
CA TRP A 512 -17.21 12.07 4.59
C TRP A 512 -17.96 10.85 5.14
N ASN A 513 -17.37 10.14 6.07
CA ASN A 513 -18.01 9.00 6.74
C ASN A 513 -19.28 9.40 7.49
N GLU A 514 -19.24 10.47 8.27
CA GLU A 514 -20.41 10.96 9.02
C GLU A 514 -21.49 11.53 8.05
N GLY A 515 -21.07 12.26 7.02
CA GLY A 515 -21.99 12.75 5.99
C GLY A 515 -22.72 11.60 5.27
N THR A 516 -21.99 10.54 4.89
CA THR A 516 -22.60 9.35 4.28
C THR A 516 -23.54 8.60 5.22
N LYS A 517 -23.21 8.54 6.55
CA LYS A 517 -24.12 7.95 7.53
C LYS A 517 -25.42 8.76 7.67
N LEU A 518 -25.30 10.09 7.73
CA LEU A 518 -26.46 10.97 7.80
C LEU A 518 -27.34 10.85 6.55
N GLU A 519 -26.73 10.86 5.37
CA GLU A 519 -27.44 10.63 4.11
C GLU A 519 -28.21 9.30 4.13
N ARG A 520 -27.54 8.21 4.52
CA ARG A 520 -28.17 6.88 4.61
C ARG A 520 -29.27 6.84 5.69
N ALA A 521 -29.12 7.54 6.80
CA ALA A 521 -30.13 7.59 7.86
C ALA A 521 -31.38 8.35 7.41
N GLN A 522 -31.24 9.32 6.49
CA GLN A 522 -32.36 10.07 5.93
C GLN A 522 -33.06 9.32 4.80
N ARG A 523 -32.40 8.37 4.13
CA ARG A 523 -33.04 7.55 3.10
C ARG A 523 -34.09 6.65 3.74
N ARG A 524 -35.32 6.82 3.30
CA ARG A 524 -36.41 5.93 3.69
C ARG A 524 -36.41 4.69 2.81
N HIS A 525 -36.57 3.55 3.41
CA HIS A 525 -36.60 2.28 2.73
C HIS A 525 -37.93 1.56 2.98
N MET A 526 -38.45 0.91 1.95
CA MET A 526 -39.60 0.00 2.03
C MET A 526 -39.16 -1.43 1.79
N GLN A 527 -39.91 -2.40 2.28
CA GLN A 527 -39.68 -3.79 1.92
C GLN A 527 -40.26 -4.07 0.53
N PRO A 528 -39.62 -4.92 -0.29
CA PRO A 528 -40.19 -5.30 -1.59
C PRO A 528 -41.58 -5.90 -1.46
N ALA A 529 -41.86 -6.62 -0.38
CA ALA A 529 -43.17 -7.19 -0.09
C ALA A 529 -44.28 -6.14 0.02
N ASP A 530 -43.97 -4.96 0.48
CA ASP A 530 -44.94 -3.83 0.58
C ASP A 530 -45.13 -3.14 -0.77
N CYS A 531 -44.11 -3.15 -1.64
CA CYS A 531 -44.15 -2.50 -2.94
C CYS A 531 -44.90 -3.33 -4.00
N VAL A 532 -44.75 -4.64 -3.98
CA VAL A 532 -45.31 -5.55 -5.00
C VAL A 532 -46.85 -5.45 -5.11
N PRO A 533 -47.65 -5.45 -4.03
CA PRO A 533 -49.11 -5.33 -4.15
C PRO A 533 -49.55 -4.01 -4.79
N VAL A 534 -48.89 -2.89 -4.46
CA VAL A 534 -49.22 -1.57 -4.98
C VAL A 534 -48.84 -1.43 -6.46
N LEU A 535 -47.66 -1.97 -6.85
CA LEU A 535 -47.28 -2.03 -8.27
C LEU A 535 -48.19 -2.95 -9.06
N LYS A 536 -48.70 -4.01 -8.49
CA LYS A 536 -49.67 -4.90 -9.12
C LYS A 536 -50.98 -4.17 -9.42
N GLN A 537 -51.50 -3.42 -8.44
CA GLN A 537 -52.71 -2.60 -8.65
C GLN A 537 -52.52 -1.58 -9.80
N LEU A 538 -51.36 -0.91 -9.83
CA LEU A 538 -51.04 0.04 -10.92
C LEU A 538 -50.90 -0.69 -12.27
N HIS A 539 -50.34 -1.91 -12.29
CA HIS A 539 -50.18 -2.69 -13.51
C HIS A 539 -51.52 -3.12 -14.11
N GLU A 540 -52.47 -3.51 -13.25
CA GLU A 540 -53.80 -4.02 -13.62
C GLU A 540 -54.84 -2.90 -13.88
N ASP A 541 -54.53 -1.63 -13.54
CA ASP A 541 -55.46 -0.51 -13.69
C ASP A 541 -55.48 0.04 -15.12
N ASP A 542 -56.41 -0.41 -15.92
CA ASP A 542 -56.61 0.01 -17.31
C ASP A 542 -57.07 1.47 -17.46
N SER A 543 -57.50 2.14 -16.39
CA SER A 543 -57.88 3.53 -16.42
C SER A 543 -56.66 4.49 -16.59
N ILE A 544 -55.46 3.98 -16.26
CA ILE A 544 -54.19 4.70 -16.35
C ILE A 544 -53.46 4.27 -17.63
N PRO A 545 -53.18 5.18 -18.56
CA PRO A 545 -52.45 4.83 -19.77
C PRO A 545 -51.01 4.44 -19.45
N TYR A 546 -50.43 3.56 -20.26
CA TYR A 546 -49.01 3.21 -20.12
C TYR A 546 -48.13 4.45 -20.34
N PHE A 547 -47.27 4.73 -19.36
CA PHE A 547 -46.23 5.75 -19.47
C PHE A 547 -45.15 5.29 -20.45
N THR A 548 -44.75 4.04 -20.35
CA THR A 548 -43.80 3.36 -21.23
C THR A 548 -43.91 1.85 -21.06
N ASP A 549 -43.32 1.07 -21.97
CA ASP A 549 -43.28 -0.38 -21.84
C ASP A 549 -42.35 -0.85 -20.70
N ASN A 550 -41.19 -0.20 -20.57
CA ASN A 550 -40.19 -0.59 -19.56
C ASN A 550 -39.68 0.64 -18.79
N ILE A 551 -39.63 0.54 -17.47
CA ILE A 551 -38.99 1.54 -16.60
C ILE A 551 -37.81 0.89 -15.87
N VAL A 552 -36.65 1.54 -15.94
CA VAL A 552 -35.42 1.05 -15.30
C VAL A 552 -35.06 1.98 -14.15
N TYR A 553 -34.88 1.43 -12.97
CA TYR A 553 -34.36 2.13 -11.80
C TYR A 553 -33.00 1.54 -11.40
N LEU A 554 -32.04 2.41 -11.15
CA LEU A 554 -30.75 2.00 -10.59
C LEU A 554 -30.87 1.87 -9.07
N THR A 555 -30.48 0.72 -8.52
CA THR A 555 -30.47 0.47 -7.08
C THR A 555 -29.06 0.15 -6.60
N SER A 556 -28.73 0.64 -5.41
CA SER A 556 -27.47 0.34 -4.74
C SER A 556 -27.48 -0.97 -3.95
N ASP A 557 -28.67 -1.58 -3.71
CA ASP A 557 -28.81 -2.86 -3.01
C ASP A 557 -28.95 -4.01 -4.01
N PRO A 558 -27.87 -4.81 -4.22
CA PRO A 558 -27.89 -5.93 -5.17
C PRO A 558 -28.85 -7.06 -4.77
N GLU A 559 -29.16 -7.18 -3.47
CA GLU A 559 -30.06 -8.21 -2.95
C GLU A 559 -31.51 -7.73 -2.88
N MET A 560 -31.76 -6.43 -3.14
CA MET A 560 -33.08 -5.79 -3.02
C MET A 560 -33.83 -6.20 -1.74
N LYS A 561 -33.14 -6.33 -0.64
CA LYS A 561 -33.77 -6.49 0.68
C LYS A 561 -34.54 -5.25 1.09
N ARG A 562 -34.18 -4.09 0.51
CA ARG A 562 -34.79 -2.80 0.76
C ARG A 562 -34.89 -2.03 -0.56
N VAL A 563 -36.03 -1.43 -0.81
CA VAL A 563 -36.26 -0.54 -1.95
C VAL A 563 -36.22 0.91 -1.46
N ASP A 564 -35.46 1.75 -2.13
CA ASP A 564 -35.44 3.18 -1.80
C ASP A 564 -36.84 3.75 -2.04
N THR A 565 -37.40 4.40 -1.02
CA THR A 565 -38.75 5.01 -1.10
C THR A 565 -38.84 6.05 -2.21
N ASP A 566 -37.72 6.68 -2.58
CA ASP A 566 -37.66 7.67 -3.66
C ASP A 566 -37.94 7.04 -5.02
N ILE A 567 -37.52 5.79 -5.25
CA ILE A 567 -37.86 5.03 -6.46
C ILE A 567 -39.37 4.82 -6.50
N PHE A 568 -39.94 4.39 -5.38
CA PHE A 568 -41.37 4.16 -5.27
C PHE A 568 -42.17 5.46 -5.44
N PHE A 569 -41.73 6.53 -4.77
CA PHE A 569 -42.28 7.87 -4.94
C PHE A 569 -42.25 8.34 -6.40
N SER A 570 -41.15 8.10 -7.11
CA SER A 570 -41.01 8.47 -8.52
C SER A 570 -42.03 7.76 -9.44
N ILE A 571 -42.52 6.59 -9.05
CA ILE A 571 -43.53 5.85 -9.81
C ILE A 571 -44.89 6.52 -9.66
N PHE A 572 -45.22 7.10 -8.50
CA PHE A 572 -46.53 7.63 -8.17
C PHE A 572 -46.59 9.17 -8.11
N ALA A 573 -45.44 9.87 -8.08
CA ALA A 573 -45.39 11.33 -8.04
C ALA A 573 -45.90 11.92 -9.38
N ASP A 574 -46.61 13.03 -9.29
CA ASP A 574 -47.23 13.82 -10.37
C ASP A 574 -48.27 13.05 -11.20
N HIS A 575 -47.83 11.98 -11.85
CA HIS A 575 -48.70 11.04 -12.60
C HIS A 575 -48.19 9.61 -12.40
N PRO A 576 -49.08 8.65 -12.11
CA PRO A 576 -48.70 7.26 -11.97
C PRO A 576 -48.04 6.73 -13.25
N LYS A 577 -46.79 6.22 -13.12
CA LYS A 577 -46.01 5.70 -14.25
C LYS A 577 -46.34 4.22 -14.45
N ARG A 578 -47.46 3.92 -15.06
CA ARG A 578 -47.83 2.57 -15.44
C ARG A 578 -46.85 2.03 -16.48
N ALA A 579 -46.30 0.88 -16.29
CA ALA A 579 -45.40 0.22 -17.23
C ALA A 579 -45.76 -1.26 -17.37
N ARG A 580 -45.36 -1.88 -18.48
CA ARG A 580 -45.46 -3.34 -18.64
C ARG A 580 -44.47 -4.07 -17.74
N ALA A 581 -43.27 -3.46 -17.53
CA ALA A 581 -42.28 -4.00 -16.62
C ALA A 581 -41.46 -2.91 -15.93
N TRP A 582 -41.20 -3.11 -14.65
CA TRP A 582 -40.26 -2.33 -13.86
C TRP A 582 -38.99 -3.15 -13.61
N TRP A 583 -37.84 -2.55 -13.87
CA TRP A 583 -36.54 -3.18 -13.77
C TRP A 583 -35.70 -2.48 -12.70
N ALA A 584 -35.37 -3.17 -11.63
CA ALA A 584 -34.44 -2.69 -10.63
C ALA A 584 -33.05 -3.25 -10.95
N VAL A 585 -32.16 -2.37 -11.42
CA VAL A 585 -30.84 -2.73 -11.93
C VAL A 585 -29.78 -2.34 -10.92
N SER A 586 -28.93 -3.27 -10.52
CA SER A 586 -27.73 -3.03 -9.72
C SER A 586 -26.48 -3.40 -10.51
N VAL A 587 -25.43 -2.56 -10.38
CA VAL A 587 -24.14 -2.79 -11.03
C VAL A 587 -23.09 -3.05 -9.97
N GLU A 588 -22.46 -4.22 -9.99
CA GLU A 588 -21.36 -4.62 -9.11
C GLU A 588 -20.05 -4.73 -9.89
N THR A 589 -18.97 -4.24 -9.30
CA THR A 589 -17.63 -4.42 -9.89
C THR A 589 -17.04 -5.76 -9.46
N SER A 590 -16.67 -6.59 -10.44
CA SER A 590 -15.98 -7.87 -10.25
C SER A 590 -14.46 -7.68 -10.19
N ASP A 591 -13.78 -8.61 -9.52
CA ASP A 591 -12.33 -8.64 -9.41
C ASP A 591 -11.60 -8.99 -10.72
N ASN A 592 -12.29 -9.65 -11.65
CA ASN A 592 -11.77 -9.92 -12.98
C ASN A 592 -11.90 -8.69 -13.90
N PRO A 593 -10.90 -8.37 -14.73
CA PRO A 593 -10.86 -7.12 -15.49
C PRO A 593 -11.97 -7.00 -16.54
N PHE A 594 -12.40 -8.08 -17.15
CA PHE A 594 -13.30 -8.08 -18.30
C PHE A 594 -14.59 -8.89 -18.08
N THR A 595 -14.94 -9.20 -16.83
CA THR A 595 -16.19 -9.92 -16.53
C THR A 595 -17.39 -9.14 -17.06
N ARG A 596 -18.33 -9.82 -17.72
CA ARG A 596 -19.63 -9.31 -18.12
C ARG A 596 -20.65 -10.40 -17.81
N GLU A 597 -21.25 -10.32 -16.65
CA GLU A 597 -22.26 -11.29 -16.18
C GLU A 597 -23.51 -10.53 -15.76
N TYR A 598 -24.67 -11.10 -16.01
CA TYR A 598 -25.92 -10.59 -15.49
C TYR A 598 -26.77 -11.76 -14.97
N SER A 599 -27.55 -11.48 -13.96
CA SER A 599 -28.60 -12.37 -13.48
C SER A 599 -29.90 -11.61 -13.38
N VAL A 600 -30.98 -12.23 -13.83
CA VAL A 600 -32.33 -11.68 -13.75
C VAL A 600 -33.16 -12.56 -12.83
N GLU A 601 -33.81 -11.95 -11.87
CA GLU A 601 -34.72 -12.60 -10.94
C GLU A 601 -36.05 -11.84 -10.94
N ASN A 602 -37.17 -12.55 -10.79
CA ASN A 602 -38.48 -11.95 -10.57
C ASN A 602 -38.91 -12.14 -9.11
N PHE A 603 -39.79 -11.27 -8.64
CA PHE A 603 -40.36 -11.39 -7.28
C PHE A 603 -41.63 -12.21 -7.24
N GLY A 604 -41.75 -13.26 -8.06
CA GLY A 604 -42.97 -14.02 -8.24
C GLY A 604 -44.02 -13.26 -9.06
N THR A 605 -43.60 -12.25 -9.83
CA THR A 605 -44.46 -11.42 -10.68
C THR A 605 -43.93 -11.45 -12.11
N ASP A 606 -44.74 -11.07 -13.06
CA ASP A 606 -44.43 -10.95 -14.48
C ASP A 606 -44.12 -9.49 -14.90
N PHE A 607 -44.15 -8.56 -13.93
CA PHE A 607 -43.96 -7.14 -14.17
C PHE A 607 -42.80 -6.49 -13.38
N LEU A 608 -42.29 -7.13 -12.31
CA LEU A 608 -41.19 -6.60 -11.50
C LEU A 608 -39.97 -7.52 -11.56
N PHE A 609 -38.86 -7.01 -12.06
CA PHE A 609 -37.62 -7.74 -12.27
C PHE A 609 -36.47 -7.10 -11.54
N ARG A 610 -35.57 -7.92 -10.99
CA ARG A 610 -34.27 -7.52 -10.49
C ARG A 610 -33.20 -7.96 -11.47
N VAL A 611 -32.34 -7.03 -11.87
CA VAL A 611 -31.18 -7.30 -12.71
C VAL A 611 -29.92 -6.96 -11.92
N ARG A 612 -29.07 -7.94 -11.72
CA ARG A 612 -27.74 -7.75 -11.16
C ARG A 612 -26.74 -7.87 -12.29
N ILE A 613 -26.00 -6.80 -12.56
CA ILE A 613 -24.96 -6.74 -13.57
C ILE A 613 -23.61 -6.76 -12.86
N ARG A 614 -22.78 -7.74 -13.15
CA ARG A 614 -21.41 -7.85 -12.64
C ARG A 614 -20.45 -7.51 -13.77
N LEU A 615 -19.77 -6.36 -13.63
CA LEU A 615 -18.82 -5.87 -14.62
C LEU A 615 -17.40 -5.95 -14.08
N GLY A 616 -16.47 -6.36 -14.93
CA GLY A 616 -15.06 -6.30 -14.62
C GLY A 616 -14.59 -4.85 -14.43
N PHE A 617 -13.57 -4.64 -13.62
CA PHE A 617 -13.12 -3.29 -13.27
C PHE A 617 -12.60 -2.46 -14.46
N LYS A 618 -12.32 -3.07 -15.61
CA LYS A 618 -11.94 -2.40 -16.87
C LYS A 618 -13.10 -2.20 -17.84
N VAL A 619 -14.23 -2.83 -17.59
CA VAL A 619 -15.40 -2.66 -18.42
C VAL A 619 -16.02 -1.30 -18.11
N SER A 620 -16.32 -0.51 -19.14
CA SER A 620 -17.04 0.74 -18.96
C SER A 620 -18.38 0.47 -18.29
N GLN A 621 -18.67 1.22 -17.23
CA GLN A 621 -19.97 1.16 -16.52
C GLN A 621 -20.99 2.11 -17.15
N SER A 622 -20.77 2.56 -18.39
CA SER A 622 -21.71 3.38 -19.11
C SER A 622 -22.91 2.53 -19.53
N ILE A 623 -24.09 2.92 -19.09
CA ILE A 623 -25.36 2.42 -19.61
C ILE A 623 -25.73 3.38 -20.73
N PRO A 624 -25.79 2.93 -22.00
CA PRO A 624 -26.27 3.81 -23.07
C PRO A 624 -27.71 4.22 -22.78
N ALA A 625 -27.98 5.51 -22.90
CA ALA A 625 -29.31 6.09 -22.69
C ALA A 625 -30.30 5.62 -23.76
#